data_9a50d1b7b024d58170c717fd5bd39240
#
_entry.id   9a50d1b7b024d58170c717fd5bd39240
#
_cell.length_a   1.000
_cell.length_b   1.000
_cell.length_c   1.000
_cell.angle_alpha   90.00
_cell.angle_beta   90.00
_cell.angle_gamma   90.00
#
_symmetry.space_group_name_H-M   'P 1'
#
loop_
_entity.id
_entity.type
_entity.pdbx_description
1 polymer ?
#
loop_
_entity_poly.entity_id
_entity_poly.type
_entity_poly.pdbx_seq_one_letter_code
_entity_poly.pdbx_strand_id
1 'polypeptide(L)'
;PEELPGMPPDRDIEFLIELLPGTAPISKRPYRMPANDLEEIKKQIKELLEKGYIRPSSSLWGAPMLLVEKKDGSLRMVVYYRALNEVTIKNKYPLPMINDLFDQLQGAKVFSKIDLRSGYHQLKIREKDIPKKVFTTRYGLYEYTIMSFGLTNALPISSIL
;
A
#
# COMPACT_ATOMS: atom_id res chain seq x y z
N PRO A 1 4.33 16.37 13.31
CA PRO A 1 5.48 15.48 13.36
C PRO A 1 5.97 15.20 11.94
N GLU A 2 7.28 15.13 11.75
CA GLU A 2 7.85 14.86 10.40
C GLU A 2 7.61 13.44 9.94
N GLU A 3 7.42 12.51 10.85
CA GLU A 3 7.06 11.11 10.59
C GLU A 3 5.84 10.68 11.40
N LEU A 4 5.11 9.67 10.89
CA LEU A 4 4.05 9.03 11.65
C LEU A 4 4.66 8.16 12.76
N PRO A 5 4.13 8.20 13.99
CA PRO A 5 4.73 7.55 15.16
C PRO A 5 4.52 6.02 15.22
N GLY A 6 4.26 5.36 14.10
CA GLY A 6 4.03 3.92 14.02
C GLY A 6 2.66 3.56 13.45
N MET A 7 2.08 2.45 13.95
CA MET A 7 0.80 1.93 13.45
C MET A 7 -0.35 2.93 13.58
N PRO A 8 -1.24 3.02 12.57
CA PRO A 8 -2.43 3.86 12.66
C PRO A 8 -3.36 3.37 13.77
N PRO A 9 -4.16 4.27 14.35
CA PRO A 9 -5.18 3.89 15.33
C PRO A 9 -6.21 2.94 14.71
N ASP A 10 -6.90 2.17 15.56
CA ASP A 10 -8.04 1.39 15.13
C ASP A 10 -9.17 2.32 14.67
N ARG A 11 -9.77 1.98 13.54
CA ARG A 11 -10.88 2.71 12.94
C ARG A 11 -12.00 1.72 12.63
N ASP A 12 -13.22 2.21 12.53
CA ASP A 12 -14.37 1.41 12.10
C ASP A 12 -14.26 0.91 10.66
N ILE A 13 -13.34 1.51 9.89
CA ILE A 13 -13.10 1.18 8.49
C ILE A 13 -11.74 0.49 8.36
N GLU A 14 -11.73 -0.70 7.77
CA GLU A 14 -10.55 -1.44 7.39
C GLU A 14 -10.45 -1.59 5.87
N PHE A 15 -9.24 -1.74 5.37
CA PHE A 15 -9.02 -2.04 3.96
C PHE A 15 -9.29 -3.52 3.66
N LEU A 16 -10.19 -3.78 2.71
CA LEU A 16 -10.62 -5.11 2.31
C LEU A 16 -10.00 -5.49 0.97
N ILE A 17 -9.58 -6.77 0.84
CA ILE A 17 -9.12 -7.35 -0.41
C ILE A 17 -10.05 -8.52 -0.74
N GLU A 18 -11.09 -8.24 -1.50
CA GLU A 18 -12.03 -9.25 -1.96
C GLU A 18 -11.58 -9.81 -3.30
N LEU A 19 -11.52 -11.13 -3.39
CA LEU A 19 -11.04 -11.84 -4.57
C LEU A 19 -12.22 -12.39 -5.39
N LEU A 20 -11.98 -12.53 -6.68
CA LEU A 20 -12.90 -13.26 -7.56
C LEU A 20 -13.07 -14.70 -7.04
N PRO A 21 -14.29 -15.26 -7.12
CA PRO A 21 -14.54 -16.63 -6.67
C PRO A 21 -13.60 -17.65 -7.35
N GLY A 22 -13.12 -18.62 -6.56
CA GLY A 22 -12.21 -19.67 -7.06
C GLY A 22 -10.76 -19.24 -7.29
N THR A 23 -10.37 -18.04 -6.85
CA THR A 23 -9.00 -17.55 -6.97
C THR A 23 -8.05 -18.33 -6.07
N ALA A 24 -7.04 -18.97 -6.66
CA ALA A 24 -5.92 -19.57 -5.94
C ALA A 24 -4.84 -18.53 -5.60
N PRO A 25 -4.04 -18.73 -4.55
CA PRO A 25 -2.90 -17.87 -4.25
C PRO A 25 -1.92 -17.76 -5.42
N ILE A 26 -1.44 -16.55 -5.66
CA ILE A 26 -0.49 -16.24 -6.72
C ILE A 26 0.83 -15.84 -6.08
N SER A 27 1.91 -16.55 -6.45
CA SER A 27 3.27 -16.21 -6.04
C SER A 27 4.16 -15.97 -7.25
N LYS A 28 4.89 -14.87 -7.26
CA LYS A 28 5.86 -14.51 -8.28
C LYS A 28 7.26 -14.44 -7.68
N ARG A 29 8.24 -14.88 -8.45
CA ARG A 29 9.65 -14.82 -8.04
C ARG A 29 10.11 -13.37 -7.90
N PRO A 30 11.01 -13.08 -6.94
CA PRO A 30 11.61 -11.75 -6.83
C PRO A 30 12.47 -11.44 -8.05
N TYR A 31 12.57 -10.16 -8.38
CA TYR A 31 13.49 -9.70 -9.42
C TYR A 31 14.95 -9.82 -8.95
N ARG A 32 15.86 -10.06 -9.91
CA ARG A 32 17.30 -9.95 -9.66
C ARG A 32 17.66 -8.49 -9.42
N MET A 33 18.47 -8.24 -8.41
CA MET A 33 18.88 -6.89 -8.02
C MET A 33 20.40 -6.84 -7.79
N PRO A 34 21.05 -5.72 -8.10
CA PRO A 34 22.44 -5.45 -7.74
C PRO A 34 22.66 -5.51 -6.22
N ALA A 35 23.92 -5.72 -5.82
CA ALA A 35 24.26 -5.82 -4.38
C ALA A 35 23.93 -4.53 -3.60
N ASN A 36 24.18 -3.36 -4.18
CA ASN A 36 23.88 -2.07 -3.57
C ASN A 36 22.37 -1.90 -3.30
N ASP A 37 21.52 -2.35 -4.23
CA ASP A 37 20.07 -2.31 -4.07
C ASP A 37 19.60 -3.22 -2.94
N LEU A 38 20.27 -4.36 -2.74
CA LEU A 38 19.93 -5.30 -1.67
C LEU A 38 20.18 -4.71 -0.28
N GLU A 39 21.22 -3.91 -0.10
CA GLU A 39 21.50 -3.22 1.17
C GLU A 39 20.42 -2.18 1.48
N GLU A 40 20.02 -1.40 0.47
CA GLU A 40 18.93 -0.42 0.65
C GLU A 40 17.60 -1.10 0.98
N ILE A 41 17.27 -2.22 0.32
CA ILE A 41 16.07 -3.01 0.63
C ILE A 41 16.11 -3.51 2.07
N LYS A 42 17.24 -4.05 2.52
CA LYS A 42 17.42 -4.54 3.88
C LYS A 42 17.16 -3.45 4.92
N LYS A 43 17.66 -2.25 4.65
CA LYS A 43 17.42 -1.07 5.49
C LYS A 43 15.95 -0.72 5.54
N GLN A 44 15.27 -0.60 4.39
CA GLN A 44 13.85 -0.25 4.32
C GLN A 44 12.95 -1.34 4.95
N ILE A 45 13.28 -2.63 4.79
CA ILE A 45 12.56 -3.72 5.47
C ILE A 45 12.69 -3.58 6.98
N LYS A 46 13.88 -3.29 7.49
CA LYS A 46 14.10 -3.09 8.93
C LYS A 46 13.27 -1.95 9.48
N GLU A 47 13.26 -0.80 8.79
CA GLU A 47 12.44 0.37 9.17
C GLU A 47 10.93 0.04 9.19
N LEU A 48 10.44 -0.72 8.20
CA LEU A 48 9.04 -1.12 8.12
C LEU A 48 8.66 -2.12 9.21
N LEU A 49 9.56 -3.04 9.59
CA LEU A 49 9.38 -3.96 10.70
C LEU A 49 9.32 -3.23 12.04
N GLU A 50 10.23 -2.28 12.28
CA GLU A 50 10.27 -1.46 13.50
C GLU A 50 9.00 -0.62 13.67
N LYS A 51 8.44 -0.12 12.57
CA LYS A 51 7.15 0.60 12.56
C LYS A 51 5.93 -0.31 12.69
N GLY A 52 6.10 -1.63 12.60
CA GLY A 52 5.01 -2.60 12.59
C GLY A 52 4.18 -2.63 11.29
N TYR A 53 4.63 -1.97 10.23
CA TYR A 53 3.93 -1.87 8.95
C TYR A 53 3.97 -3.17 8.15
N ILE A 54 4.99 -3.99 8.41
CA ILE A 54 5.13 -5.33 7.85
C ILE A 54 5.45 -6.33 8.96
N ARG A 55 5.17 -7.60 8.68
CA ARG A 55 5.59 -8.72 9.52
C ARG A 55 6.05 -9.89 8.65
N PRO A 56 6.85 -10.83 9.17
CA PRO A 56 7.18 -12.07 8.47
C PRO A 56 5.92 -12.86 8.11
N SER A 57 5.93 -13.54 6.97
CA SER A 57 4.77 -14.28 6.45
C SER A 57 5.14 -15.70 6.05
N SER A 58 4.20 -16.62 6.22
CA SER A 58 4.23 -17.99 5.68
C SER A 58 3.15 -18.21 4.62
N SER A 59 2.53 -17.15 4.11
CA SER A 59 1.46 -17.23 3.13
C SER A 59 1.94 -17.78 1.78
N LEU A 60 1.01 -18.39 1.05
CA LEU A 60 1.23 -18.87 -0.32
C LEU A 60 1.20 -17.75 -1.38
N TRP A 61 0.84 -16.54 -0.98
CA TRP A 61 0.90 -15.37 -1.85
C TRP A 61 2.32 -14.80 -1.89
N GLY A 62 2.67 -14.12 -2.98
CA GLY A 62 3.97 -13.46 -3.10
C GLY A 62 4.02 -12.52 -4.29
N ALA A 63 4.06 -11.23 -4.05
CA ALA A 63 4.29 -10.22 -5.06
C ALA A 63 5.79 -9.90 -5.20
N PRO A 64 6.32 -9.67 -6.39
CA PRO A 64 7.68 -9.22 -6.56
C PRO A 64 7.78 -7.76 -6.11
N MET A 65 8.95 -7.38 -5.64
CA MET A 65 9.28 -6.00 -5.28
C MET A 65 10.45 -5.49 -6.12
N LEU A 66 10.56 -4.18 -6.24
CA LEU A 66 11.63 -3.48 -6.93
C LEU A 66 11.95 -2.17 -6.23
N LEU A 67 13.13 -1.61 -6.50
CA LEU A 67 13.49 -0.25 -6.11
C LEU A 67 13.21 0.72 -7.26
N VAL A 68 12.62 1.84 -6.92
CA VAL A 68 12.36 2.96 -7.85
C VAL A 68 13.05 4.20 -7.32
N GLU A 69 13.78 4.86 -8.19
CA GLU A 69 14.39 6.14 -7.88
C GLU A 69 13.33 7.24 -7.87
N LYS A 70 13.32 8.03 -6.81
CA LYS A 70 12.49 9.23 -6.69
C LYS A 70 13.16 10.42 -7.38
N LYS A 71 12.41 11.50 -7.57
CA LYS A 71 12.92 12.75 -8.15
C LYS A 71 14.10 13.37 -7.38
N ASP A 72 14.21 13.07 -6.10
CA ASP A 72 15.27 13.51 -5.20
C ASP A 72 16.51 12.59 -5.20
N GLY A 73 16.53 11.56 -6.08
CA GLY A 73 17.60 10.56 -6.17
C GLY A 73 17.55 9.47 -5.11
N SER A 74 16.64 9.53 -4.14
CA SER A 74 16.49 8.47 -3.14
C SER A 74 15.77 7.26 -3.71
N LEU A 75 16.10 6.06 -3.23
CA LEU A 75 15.48 4.82 -3.64
C LEU A 75 14.26 4.50 -2.75
N ARG A 76 13.20 4.03 -3.37
CA ARG A 76 11.98 3.59 -2.68
C ARG A 76 11.63 2.16 -3.07
N MET A 77 11.40 1.33 -2.06
CA MET A 77 10.86 -0.01 -2.25
C MET A 77 9.39 0.06 -2.71
N VAL A 78 9.09 -0.60 -3.81
CA VAL A 78 7.74 -0.69 -4.37
C VAL A 78 7.39 -2.16 -4.59
N VAL A 79 6.22 -2.56 -4.10
CA VAL A 79 5.70 -3.92 -4.32
C VAL A 79 4.75 -3.91 -5.50
N TYR A 80 4.94 -4.85 -6.40
CA TYR A 80 4.21 -4.92 -7.67
C TYR A 80 3.00 -5.86 -7.56
N TYR A 81 1.87 -5.31 -7.11
CA TYR A 81 0.63 -6.06 -6.87
C TYR A 81 -0.24 -6.33 -8.10
N ARG A 82 0.30 -6.20 -9.33
CA ARG A 82 -0.52 -6.36 -10.55
C ARG A 82 -1.30 -7.67 -10.57
N ALA A 83 -0.66 -8.80 -10.29
CA ALA A 83 -1.31 -10.09 -10.29
C ALA A 83 -2.44 -10.20 -9.24
N LEU A 84 -2.25 -9.61 -8.05
CA LEU A 84 -3.29 -9.52 -7.03
C LEU A 84 -4.44 -8.61 -7.49
N ASN A 85 -4.12 -7.46 -8.08
CA ASN A 85 -5.10 -6.49 -8.58
C ASN A 85 -5.99 -7.07 -9.70
N GLU A 86 -5.43 -7.94 -10.56
CA GLU A 86 -6.17 -8.60 -11.64
C GLU A 86 -7.28 -9.53 -11.10
N VAL A 87 -7.05 -10.14 -9.94
CA VAL A 87 -8.00 -11.06 -9.29
C VAL A 87 -8.79 -10.42 -8.14
N THR A 88 -8.58 -9.14 -7.86
CA THR A 88 -9.32 -8.41 -6.84
C THR A 88 -10.60 -7.81 -7.43
N ILE A 89 -11.72 -7.99 -6.74
CA ILE A 89 -12.99 -7.36 -7.08
C ILE A 89 -12.82 -5.85 -6.96
N LYS A 90 -13.01 -5.14 -8.08
CA LYS A 90 -12.84 -3.69 -8.14
C LYS A 90 -14.03 -2.99 -7.49
N ASN A 91 -13.72 -2.07 -6.59
CA ASN A 91 -14.72 -1.19 -6.01
C ASN A 91 -15.30 -0.27 -7.11
N LYS A 92 -16.63 -0.16 -7.11
CA LYS A 92 -17.39 0.69 -8.05
C LYS A 92 -17.76 2.04 -7.45
N TYR A 93 -17.20 2.40 -6.29
CA TYR A 93 -17.46 3.70 -5.67
C TYR A 93 -17.05 4.82 -6.63
N PRO A 94 -17.97 5.71 -7.00
CA PRO A 94 -17.68 6.79 -7.93
C PRO A 94 -16.72 7.77 -7.26
N LEU A 95 -15.54 7.94 -7.85
CA LEU A 95 -14.66 9.04 -7.46
C LEU A 95 -15.27 10.35 -7.96
N PRO A 96 -15.30 11.40 -7.14
CA PRO A 96 -15.79 12.70 -7.59
C PRO A 96 -14.93 13.21 -8.75
N MET A 97 -15.57 13.74 -9.78
CA MET A 97 -14.86 14.36 -10.89
C MET A 97 -14.19 15.66 -10.40
N ILE A 98 -13.07 16.01 -11.00
CA ILE A 98 -12.34 17.24 -10.64
C ILE A 98 -13.25 18.47 -10.77
N ASN A 99 -14.10 18.53 -11.78
CA ASN A 99 -15.06 19.62 -11.98
C ASN A 99 -16.07 19.72 -10.84
N ASP A 100 -16.62 18.59 -10.39
CA ASP A 100 -17.55 18.55 -9.24
C ASP A 100 -16.89 19.07 -7.97
N LEU A 101 -15.59 18.76 -7.77
CA LEU A 101 -14.82 19.28 -6.65
C LEU A 101 -14.58 20.80 -6.72
N PHE A 102 -14.37 21.34 -7.92
CA PHE A 102 -14.26 22.79 -8.14
C PHE A 102 -15.60 23.50 -7.92
N ASP A 103 -16.71 22.91 -8.36
CA ASP A 103 -18.05 23.46 -8.13
C ASP A 103 -18.40 23.57 -6.65
N GLN A 104 -17.93 22.62 -5.82
CA GLN A 104 -18.08 22.69 -4.36
C GLN A 104 -17.31 23.86 -3.72
N LEU A 105 -16.27 24.37 -4.38
CA LEU A 105 -15.50 25.53 -3.91
C LEU A 105 -16.10 26.87 -4.33
N GLN A 106 -17.18 26.87 -5.14
CA GLN A 106 -17.78 28.06 -5.66
C GLN A 106 -18.37 28.90 -4.51
N GLY A 107 -18.01 30.20 -4.48
CA GLY A 107 -18.44 31.14 -3.43
C GLY A 107 -17.58 31.12 -2.16
N ALA A 108 -16.64 30.21 -1.99
CA ALA A 108 -15.71 30.23 -0.87
C ALA A 108 -14.68 31.38 -1.02
N LYS A 109 -14.47 32.13 0.06
CA LYS A 109 -13.51 33.26 0.11
C LYS A 109 -12.20 32.90 0.81
N VAL A 110 -12.20 31.82 1.60
CA VAL A 110 -11.04 31.34 2.37
C VAL A 110 -10.88 29.84 2.12
N PHE A 111 -9.67 29.42 1.87
CA PHE A 111 -9.32 28.03 1.60
C PHE A 111 -8.26 27.56 2.58
N SER A 112 -8.42 26.34 3.10
CA SER A 112 -7.39 25.64 3.86
C SER A 112 -6.95 24.40 3.08
N LYS A 113 -5.62 24.20 2.96
CA LYS A 113 -5.06 23.00 2.37
C LYS A 113 -4.52 22.11 3.47
N ILE A 114 -5.10 20.91 3.61
CA ILE A 114 -4.61 19.86 4.51
C ILE A 114 -4.00 18.76 3.66
N ASP A 115 -2.72 18.48 3.86
CA ASP A 115 -2.03 17.39 3.19
C ASP A 115 -1.86 16.22 4.15
N LEU A 116 -2.47 15.07 3.82
CA LEU A 116 -2.38 13.86 4.62
C LEU A 116 -1.04 13.16 4.37
N ARG A 117 -0.09 13.32 5.30
CA ARG A 117 1.17 12.57 5.24
C ARG A 117 0.91 11.08 5.30
N SER A 118 1.51 10.36 4.35
CA SER A 118 1.40 8.90 4.26
C SER A 118 -0.05 8.41 4.33
N GLY A 119 -0.98 9.11 3.68
CA GLY A 119 -2.43 8.86 3.76
C GLY A 119 -2.82 7.39 3.56
N TYR A 120 -2.13 6.69 2.64
CA TYR A 120 -2.35 5.25 2.43
C TYR A 120 -1.97 4.39 3.65
N HIS A 121 -0.96 4.77 4.42
CA HIS A 121 -0.54 4.03 5.62
C HIS A 121 -1.43 4.29 6.83
N GLN A 122 -2.46 5.11 6.72
CA GLN A 122 -3.37 5.44 7.82
C GLN A 122 -4.54 4.46 7.98
N LEU A 123 -4.62 3.44 7.14
CA LEU A 123 -5.66 2.43 7.20
C LEU A 123 -5.06 1.04 7.39
N LYS A 124 -5.58 0.31 8.38
CA LYS A 124 -5.24 -1.10 8.59
C LYS A 124 -5.92 -1.99 7.56
N ILE A 125 -5.29 -3.10 7.24
CA ILE A 125 -5.88 -4.15 6.42
C ILE A 125 -6.61 -5.10 7.35
N ARG A 126 -7.80 -5.54 6.95
CA ARG A 126 -8.53 -6.57 7.66
C ARG A 126 -7.66 -7.82 7.84
N GLU A 127 -7.58 -8.35 9.05
CA GLU A 127 -6.64 -9.41 9.44
C GLU A 127 -6.64 -10.61 8.47
N LYS A 128 -7.82 -11.06 8.03
CA LYS A 128 -7.95 -12.18 7.07
C LYS A 128 -7.43 -11.87 5.66
N ASP A 129 -7.22 -10.59 5.33
CA ASP A 129 -6.74 -10.14 4.03
C ASP A 129 -5.23 -9.83 4.01
N ILE A 130 -4.62 -9.67 5.17
CA ILE A 130 -3.18 -9.44 5.32
C ILE A 130 -2.35 -10.49 4.55
N PRO A 131 -2.63 -11.81 4.66
CA PRO A 131 -1.86 -12.83 3.95
C PRO A 131 -1.89 -12.74 2.42
N LYS A 132 -2.80 -11.96 1.83
CA LYS A 132 -2.86 -11.71 0.38
C LYS A 132 -1.83 -10.66 -0.06
N LYS A 133 -1.34 -9.84 0.86
CA LYS A 133 -0.41 -8.74 0.62
C LYS A 133 1.05 -9.08 0.88
N VAL A 134 1.40 -10.32 0.66
CA VAL A 134 2.77 -10.78 0.81
C VAL A 134 3.62 -10.31 -0.36
N PHE A 135 4.83 -9.89 -0.05
CA PHE A 135 5.87 -9.64 -1.03
C PHE A 135 7.10 -10.50 -0.76
N THR A 136 7.75 -10.87 -1.85
CA THR A 136 8.90 -11.77 -1.84
C THR A 136 10.19 -10.97 -1.95
N THR A 137 11.10 -11.21 -1.04
CA THR A 137 12.45 -10.66 -1.06
C THR A 137 13.48 -11.79 -1.05
N ARG A 138 14.75 -11.47 -1.26
CA ARG A 138 15.85 -12.43 -1.05
C ARG A 138 15.96 -12.88 0.41
N TYR A 139 15.47 -12.08 1.35
CA TYR A 139 15.58 -12.30 2.80
C TYR A 139 14.37 -13.02 3.40
N GLY A 140 13.32 -13.27 2.62
CA GLY A 140 12.11 -13.94 3.05
C GLY A 140 10.84 -13.33 2.50
N LEU A 141 9.73 -13.79 3.06
CA LEU A 141 8.38 -13.31 2.77
C LEU A 141 7.92 -12.38 3.88
N TYR A 142 7.38 -11.24 3.50
CA TYR A 142 6.80 -10.26 4.42
C TYR A 142 5.42 -9.85 3.94
N GLU A 143 4.53 -9.56 4.86
CA GLU A 143 3.18 -9.09 4.58
C GLU A 143 2.91 -7.72 5.20
N TYR A 144 2.23 -6.85 4.46
CA TYR A 144 1.82 -5.55 4.96
C TYR A 144 0.57 -5.64 5.82
N THR A 145 0.60 -5.04 7.01
CA THR A 145 -0.53 -4.93 7.94
C THR A 145 -1.38 -3.69 7.69
N ILE A 146 -0.85 -2.75 6.91
CA ILE A 146 -1.48 -1.48 6.56
C ILE A 146 -1.68 -1.38 5.05
N MET A 147 -2.62 -0.52 4.64
CA MET A 147 -2.82 -0.20 3.23
C MET A 147 -1.55 0.44 2.64
N SER A 148 -1.20 0.09 1.43
CA SER A 148 -0.06 0.66 0.71
C SER A 148 -0.43 1.03 -0.72
N PHE A 149 0.44 1.79 -1.37
CA PHE A 149 0.32 2.06 -2.79
C PHE A 149 0.25 0.79 -3.65
N GLY A 150 -0.36 0.90 -4.81
CA GLY A 150 -0.38 -0.14 -5.82
C GLY A 150 -1.54 -1.12 -5.73
N LEU A 151 -2.44 -0.99 -4.75
CA LEU A 151 -3.66 -1.77 -4.67
C LEU A 151 -4.81 -1.10 -5.44
N THR A 152 -5.58 -1.89 -6.18
CA THR A 152 -6.62 -1.38 -7.09
C THR A 152 -7.73 -0.58 -6.38
N ASN A 153 -8.06 -0.92 -5.13
CA ASN A 153 -9.12 -0.26 -4.36
C ASN A 153 -8.60 0.79 -3.36
N ALA A 154 -7.29 1.12 -3.39
CA ALA A 154 -6.72 2.05 -2.43
C ALA A 154 -7.21 3.49 -2.63
N LEU A 155 -7.34 3.96 -3.87
CA LEU A 155 -7.82 5.31 -4.18
C LEU A 155 -9.26 5.57 -3.73
N PRO A 156 -10.26 4.71 -4.10
CA PRO A 156 -11.63 4.90 -3.64
C PRO A 156 -11.79 4.95 -2.12
N ILE A 157 -11.02 4.15 -1.40
CA ILE A 157 -11.11 4.08 0.06
C ILE A 157 -10.40 5.27 0.71
N SER A 158 -9.27 5.73 0.17
CA SER A 158 -8.59 6.91 0.69
C SER A 158 -9.36 8.21 0.52
N SER A 159 -10.33 8.26 -0.39
CA SER A 159 -11.22 9.42 -0.56
C SER A 159 -12.35 9.49 0.47
N ILE A 160 -12.52 8.43 1.28
CA ILE A 160 -13.54 8.35 2.34
C ILE A 160 -12.94 8.73 3.71
N LEU A 161 -11.61 8.75 3.83
CA LEU A 161 -10.88 9.15 5.02
C LEU A 161 -10.82 10.67 5.18
#